data_ade00e1f8e6fdf03664c804564ab9705
#
_entry.id   ade00e1f8e6fdf03664c804564ab9705
#
_cell.length_a   1.000
_cell.length_b   1.000
_cell.length_c   1.000
_cell.angle_alpha   90.00
_cell.angle_beta   90.00
_cell.angle_gamma   90.00
#
_symmetry.space_group_name_H-M   'P 1'
#
loop_
_entity.id
_entity.type
_entity.pdbx_description
1 polymer ?
#
loop_
_entity_poly.entity_id
_entity_poly.type
_entity_poly.pdbx_seq_one_letter_code
_entity_poly.pdbx_strand_id
1 'polypeptide(L)'
;ITYPRTDSRALPEDYGSTCIGILKSIGGELQPHAEKVLENGWVATGNKKIFNNKQISDHFAIVPTNQPKDLSGDDLKIYGMIVRRFIATFYPPAQFDVTTRLTRLEEHTFKTEGKVLVEPSWLSVYGKDGASKENLVPLSPADGDPPSAILLSTERTEEATKPPPRYTEATLLAAMEGAGRLVEDEDMAQAM
;
A
#
# COMPACT_ATOMS: atom_id res chain seq x y z
N ILE A 1 -8.00 20.23 2.67
CA ILE A 1 -6.80 19.57 2.14
C ILE A 1 -5.88 20.56 1.47
N THR A 2 -4.60 20.22 1.32
CA THR A 2 -3.64 20.97 0.49
C THR A 2 -4.08 20.98 -0.98
N TYR A 3 -3.37 21.72 -1.83
CA TYR A 3 -3.74 21.86 -3.23
C TYR A 3 -3.73 20.51 -3.95
N PRO A 4 -4.84 20.09 -4.59
CA PRO A 4 -5.00 18.70 -5.04
C PRO A 4 -4.34 18.41 -6.39
N ARG A 5 -3.91 19.42 -7.15
CA ARG A 5 -3.20 19.23 -8.42
C ARG A 5 -1.70 19.11 -8.15
N THR A 6 -1.23 17.93 -7.91
CA THR A 6 0.18 17.62 -7.68
C THR A 6 0.49 16.19 -8.14
N ASP A 7 1.69 16.00 -8.64
CA ASP A 7 2.31 14.71 -8.94
C ASP A 7 3.15 14.20 -7.76
N SER A 8 3.48 15.08 -6.81
CA SER A 8 4.34 14.75 -5.68
C SER A 8 3.62 13.88 -4.65
N ARG A 9 4.36 12.90 -4.13
CA ARG A 9 3.98 12.06 -2.98
C ARG A 9 4.78 12.39 -1.72
N ALA A 10 5.64 13.41 -1.78
CA ALA A 10 6.50 13.83 -0.70
C ALA A 10 5.99 15.10 -0.01
N LEU A 11 6.44 15.30 1.22
CA LEU A 11 6.23 16.50 2.02
C LEU A 11 7.54 17.30 2.14
N PRO A 12 7.48 18.63 2.35
CA PRO A 12 8.65 19.43 2.64
C PRO A 12 9.38 18.95 3.91
N GLU A 13 10.69 19.08 3.92
CA GLU A 13 11.54 18.60 5.04
C GLU A 13 11.25 19.35 6.35
N ASP A 14 10.74 20.56 6.29
CA ASP A 14 10.32 21.39 7.43
C ASP A 14 8.85 21.19 7.83
N TYR A 15 8.09 20.35 7.13
CA TYR A 15 6.64 20.19 7.35
C TYR A 15 6.29 19.30 8.55
N GLY A 16 7.27 18.76 9.29
CA GLY A 16 7.05 17.85 10.41
C GLY A 16 6.20 18.42 11.53
N SER A 17 6.43 19.67 11.93
CA SER A 17 5.63 20.34 12.96
C SER A 17 4.18 20.55 12.53
N THR A 18 3.96 20.85 11.26
CA THR A 18 2.61 20.95 10.68
C THR A 18 1.89 19.59 10.69
N CYS A 19 2.58 18.50 10.33
CA CYS A 19 2.03 17.15 10.42
C CYS A 19 1.60 16.80 11.84
N ILE A 20 2.41 17.13 12.85
CA ILE A 20 2.06 16.95 14.28
C ILE A 20 0.80 17.77 14.64
N GLY A 21 0.71 19.01 14.18
CA GLY A 21 -0.47 19.85 14.39
C GLY A 21 -1.73 19.26 13.76
N ILE A 22 -1.63 18.75 12.54
CA ILE A 22 -2.73 18.06 11.84
C ILE A 22 -3.16 16.81 12.60
N LEU A 23 -2.21 15.94 13.00
CA LEU A 23 -2.52 14.73 13.77
C LEU A 23 -3.26 15.03 15.07
N LYS A 24 -2.88 16.08 15.79
CA LYS A 24 -3.57 16.53 17.01
C LYS A 24 -5.00 17.01 16.78
N SER A 25 -5.32 17.47 15.57
CA SER A 25 -6.67 17.96 15.22
C SER A 25 -7.61 16.85 14.74
N ILE A 26 -7.09 15.65 14.48
CA ILE A 26 -7.90 14.52 14.04
C ILE A 26 -8.70 13.96 15.22
N GLY A 27 -10.02 13.91 15.05
CA GLY A 27 -10.97 13.37 16.04
C GLY A 27 -11.74 12.17 15.50
N GLY A 28 -12.73 11.73 16.30
CA GLY A 28 -13.63 10.64 15.95
C GLY A 28 -12.94 9.29 15.86
N GLU A 29 -13.39 8.45 14.95
CA GLU A 29 -12.92 7.07 14.75
C GLU A 29 -11.40 6.95 14.52
N LEU A 30 -10.77 7.95 13.91
CA LEU A 30 -9.35 7.94 13.57
C LEU A 30 -8.45 8.54 14.64
N GLN A 31 -9.01 9.16 15.66
CA GLN A 31 -8.25 9.77 16.76
C GLN A 31 -7.27 8.80 17.43
N PRO A 32 -7.63 7.56 17.82
CA PRO A 32 -6.69 6.63 18.46
C PRO A 32 -5.47 6.31 17.61
N HIS A 33 -5.66 6.26 16.28
CA HIS A 33 -4.55 6.03 15.34
C HIS A 33 -3.63 7.23 15.23
N ALA A 34 -4.17 8.45 15.23
CA ALA A 34 -3.38 9.67 15.21
C ALA A 34 -2.58 9.84 16.52
N GLU A 35 -3.21 9.58 17.67
CA GLU A 35 -2.57 9.59 18.99
C GLU A 35 -1.41 8.59 19.05
N LYS A 36 -1.62 7.37 18.56
CA LYS A 36 -0.57 6.34 18.51
C LYS A 36 0.66 6.79 17.70
N VAL A 37 0.48 7.53 16.59
CA VAL A 37 1.58 8.12 15.82
C VAL A 37 2.35 9.15 16.64
N LEU A 38 1.62 10.00 17.38
CA LEU A 38 2.21 11.05 18.20
C LEU A 38 2.98 10.49 19.40
N GLU A 39 2.39 9.55 20.12
CA GLU A 39 2.97 8.91 21.32
C GLU A 39 4.27 8.17 20.99
N ASN A 40 4.33 7.53 19.83
CA ASN A 40 5.52 6.80 19.38
C ASN A 40 6.53 7.68 18.64
N GLY A 41 6.24 8.96 18.41
CA GLY A 41 7.14 9.86 17.71
C GLY A 41 7.42 9.46 16.25
N TRP A 42 6.46 8.84 15.59
CA TRP A 42 6.65 8.31 14.23
C TRP A 42 6.73 9.38 13.13
N VAL A 43 6.46 10.65 13.44
CA VAL A 43 6.68 11.76 12.52
C VAL A 43 8.17 12.11 12.49
N ALA A 44 8.95 11.32 11.77
CA ALA A 44 10.40 11.49 11.65
C ALA A 44 10.75 12.25 10.36
N THR A 45 11.15 13.51 10.47
CA THR A 45 11.52 14.35 9.31
C THR A 45 12.77 13.85 8.57
N GLY A 46 13.58 13.02 9.18
CA GLY A 46 14.68 12.31 8.54
C GLY A 46 14.26 11.20 7.56
N ASN A 47 12.99 10.80 7.55
CA ASN A 47 12.50 9.79 6.62
C ASN A 47 12.32 10.36 5.22
N LYS A 48 13.31 10.15 4.35
CA LYS A 48 13.32 10.66 2.97
C LYS A 48 12.27 10.03 2.03
N LYS A 49 11.56 9.00 2.47
CA LYS A 49 10.40 8.47 1.75
C LYS A 49 9.15 9.33 1.94
N ILE A 50 9.11 10.15 3.00
CA ILE A 50 7.99 11.02 3.34
C ILE A 50 8.40 12.48 3.13
N PHE A 51 9.54 12.90 3.70
CA PHE A 51 10.01 14.28 3.70
C PHE A 51 11.19 14.42 2.74
N ASN A 52 10.94 14.97 1.55
CA ASN A 52 11.96 15.05 0.50
C ASN A 52 11.69 16.20 -0.47
N ASN A 53 12.38 17.32 -0.29
CA ASN A 53 12.24 18.49 -1.15
C ASN A 53 12.59 18.20 -2.62
N LYS A 54 13.45 17.22 -2.91
CA LYS A 54 13.85 16.89 -4.29
C LYS A 54 12.72 16.22 -5.10
N GLN A 55 11.70 15.70 -4.41
CA GLN A 55 10.52 15.06 -5.03
C GLN A 55 9.32 16.02 -5.11
N ILE A 56 9.54 17.31 -4.88
CA ILE A 56 8.50 18.33 -4.93
C ILE A 56 8.88 19.29 -6.05
N SER A 57 7.99 19.40 -7.04
CA SER A 57 8.10 20.41 -8.11
C SER A 57 7.38 21.69 -7.67
N ASP A 58 6.13 21.86 -8.08
CA ASP A 58 5.32 23.04 -7.76
C ASP A 58 4.53 22.89 -6.46
N HIS A 59 4.01 21.70 -6.20
CA HIS A 59 3.18 21.39 -5.04
C HIS A 59 3.60 20.06 -4.40
N PHE A 60 3.52 20.01 -3.08
CA PHE A 60 3.76 18.78 -2.31
C PHE A 60 2.51 17.91 -2.22
N ALA A 61 2.63 16.74 -1.59
CA ALA A 61 1.58 15.74 -1.46
C ALA A 61 0.27 16.27 -0.88
N ILE A 62 -0.84 15.63 -1.25
CA ILE A 62 -2.16 15.94 -0.71
C ILE A 62 -2.26 15.43 0.73
N VAL A 63 -2.45 16.35 1.67
CA VAL A 63 -2.66 16.07 3.09
C VAL A 63 -3.83 16.85 3.66
N PRO A 64 -4.42 16.43 4.79
CA PRO A 64 -5.43 17.21 5.47
C PRO A 64 -4.87 18.56 5.95
N THR A 65 -5.74 19.52 6.19
CA THR A 65 -5.42 20.79 6.85
C THR A 65 -6.09 20.85 8.23
N ASN A 66 -5.61 21.73 9.09
CA ASN A 66 -6.08 21.85 10.49
C ASN A 66 -7.53 22.37 10.64
N GLN A 67 -8.22 22.68 9.57
CA GLN A 67 -9.57 23.23 9.61
C GLN A 67 -10.50 22.44 8.66
N PRO A 68 -11.00 21.28 9.10
CA PRO A 68 -12.09 20.65 8.38
C PRO A 68 -13.33 21.54 8.49
N LYS A 69 -13.92 21.89 7.35
CA LYS A 69 -15.25 22.49 7.29
C LYS A 69 -16.29 21.37 7.44
N ASP A 70 -17.56 21.75 7.61
CA ASP A 70 -18.67 20.80 7.55
C ASP A 70 -18.68 20.13 6.17
N LEU A 71 -18.28 18.86 6.13
CA LEU A 71 -18.21 18.05 4.92
C LEU A 71 -19.38 17.06 4.92
N SER A 72 -19.95 16.81 3.77
CA SER A 72 -21.05 15.83 3.60
C SER A 72 -20.88 15.04 2.31
N GLY A 73 -21.63 13.95 2.19
CA GLY A 73 -21.66 13.16 0.97
C GLY A 73 -20.27 12.65 0.54
N ASP A 74 -19.93 12.85 -0.72
CA ASP A 74 -18.68 12.34 -1.30
C ASP A 74 -17.44 13.10 -0.83
N ASP A 75 -17.58 14.38 -0.52
CA ASP A 75 -16.48 15.19 0.03
C ASP A 75 -16.00 14.62 1.38
N LEU A 76 -16.92 14.19 2.24
CA LEU A 76 -16.59 13.56 3.51
C LEU A 76 -15.87 12.21 3.30
N LYS A 77 -16.30 11.42 2.32
CA LYS A 77 -15.67 10.14 1.98
C LYS A 77 -14.24 10.35 1.47
N ILE A 78 -14.04 11.28 0.54
CA ILE A 78 -12.73 11.60 -0.02
C ILE A 78 -11.80 12.14 1.07
N TYR A 79 -12.29 13.06 1.89
CA TYR A 79 -11.53 13.57 3.02
C TYR A 79 -11.11 12.45 3.99
N GLY A 80 -12.04 11.55 4.33
CA GLY A 80 -11.75 10.38 5.16
C GLY A 80 -10.68 9.46 4.58
N MET A 81 -10.66 9.25 3.25
CA MET A 81 -9.61 8.49 2.58
C MET A 81 -8.25 9.17 2.72
N ILE A 82 -8.19 10.50 2.53
CA ILE A 82 -6.96 11.29 2.65
C ILE A 82 -6.43 11.25 4.09
N VAL A 83 -7.30 11.43 5.09
CA VAL A 83 -6.92 11.37 6.51
C VAL A 83 -6.38 9.99 6.87
N ARG A 84 -7.05 8.90 6.46
CA ARG A 84 -6.56 7.53 6.70
C ARG A 84 -5.19 7.31 6.07
N ARG A 85 -5.01 7.74 4.82
CA ARG A 85 -3.72 7.63 4.13
C ARG A 85 -2.63 8.44 4.81
N PHE A 86 -2.94 9.66 5.24
CA PHE A 86 -2.02 10.53 5.96
C PHE A 86 -1.53 9.89 7.26
N ILE A 87 -2.43 9.39 8.10
CA ILE A 87 -2.07 8.70 9.35
C ILE A 87 -1.23 7.45 9.03
N ALA A 88 -1.70 6.58 8.12
CA ALA A 88 -1.04 5.34 7.77
C ALA A 88 0.40 5.52 7.23
N THR A 89 0.69 6.69 6.63
CA THR A 89 2.01 7.00 6.09
C THR A 89 3.09 7.06 7.17
N PHE A 90 2.74 7.39 8.40
CA PHE A 90 3.68 7.47 9.52
C PHE A 90 3.86 6.16 10.29
N TYR A 91 2.96 5.19 10.09
CA TYR A 91 3.08 3.89 10.72
C TYR A 91 4.26 3.09 10.17
N PRO A 92 4.85 2.20 11.00
CA PRO A 92 5.81 1.22 10.50
C PRO A 92 5.19 0.26 9.50
N PRO A 93 5.99 -0.50 8.73
CA PRO A 93 5.50 -1.52 7.83
C PRO A 93 4.71 -2.62 8.55
N ALA A 94 3.67 -3.16 7.92
CA ALA A 94 3.03 -4.38 8.38
C ALA A 94 3.97 -5.57 8.22
N GLN A 95 3.92 -6.52 9.16
CA GLN A 95 4.77 -7.70 9.17
C GLN A 95 3.96 -8.94 8.85
N PHE A 96 4.53 -9.78 8.00
CA PHE A 96 3.92 -11.04 7.59
C PHE A 96 4.92 -12.18 7.73
N ASP A 97 4.46 -13.30 8.24
CA ASP A 97 5.17 -14.56 8.12
C ASP A 97 4.83 -15.19 6.77
N VAL A 98 5.86 -15.44 5.97
CA VAL A 98 5.73 -16.07 4.66
C VAL A 98 6.39 -17.45 4.70
N THR A 99 5.60 -18.49 4.51
CA THR A 99 6.08 -19.86 4.41
C THR A 99 6.05 -20.30 2.97
N THR A 100 7.18 -20.72 2.43
CA THR A 100 7.27 -21.30 1.09
C THR A 100 7.54 -22.81 1.21
N ARG A 101 6.70 -23.62 0.56
CA ARG A 101 6.89 -25.07 0.42
C ARG A 101 7.14 -25.40 -1.05
N LEU A 102 8.23 -26.14 -1.28
CA LEU A 102 8.54 -26.71 -2.58
C LEU A 102 8.23 -28.22 -2.52
N THR A 103 7.30 -28.67 -3.34
CA THR A 103 6.95 -30.07 -3.47
C THR A 103 7.46 -30.56 -4.82
N ARG A 104 8.33 -31.57 -4.81
CA ARG A 104 8.86 -32.16 -6.05
C ARG A 104 8.15 -33.49 -6.33
N LEU A 105 7.65 -33.60 -7.54
CA LEU A 105 7.07 -34.81 -8.08
C LEU A 105 7.78 -35.13 -9.40
N GLU A 106 8.65 -36.15 -9.39
CA GLU A 106 9.54 -36.48 -10.51
C GLU A 106 10.36 -35.25 -10.96
N GLU A 107 10.18 -34.78 -12.20
CA GLU A 107 10.89 -33.63 -12.78
C GLU A 107 10.17 -32.28 -12.50
N HIS A 108 8.95 -32.33 -11.96
CA HIS A 108 8.14 -31.12 -11.72
C HIS A 108 8.27 -30.63 -10.29
N THR A 109 8.43 -29.32 -10.15
CA THR A 109 8.47 -28.64 -8.86
C THR A 109 7.26 -27.71 -8.71
N PHE A 110 6.50 -27.92 -7.65
CA PHE A 110 5.34 -27.10 -7.29
C PHE A 110 5.70 -26.21 -6.13
N LYS A 111 5.47 -24.90 -6.29
CA LYS A 111 5.67 -23.91 -5.23
C LYS A 111 4.32 -23.57 -4.60
N THR A 112 4.24 -23.67 -3.28
CA THR A 112 3.08 -23.24 -2.49
C THR A 112 3.54 -22.21 -1.48
N GLU A 113 2.80 -21.10 -1.35
CA GLU A 113 3.09 -20.06 -0.38
C GLU A 113 1.93 -19.90 0.59
N GLY A 114 2.26 -19.80 1.88
CA GLY A 114 1.37 -19.35 2.94
C GLY A 114 1.84 -18.00 3.44
N LYS A 115 0.91 -17.08 3.70
CA LYS A 115 1.22 -15.74 4.22
C LYS A 115 0.25 -15.40 5.34
N VAL A 116 0.79 -15.14 6.54
CA VAL A 116 0.01 -14.81 7.73
C VAL A 116 0.40 -13.42 8.21
N LEU A 117 -0.57 -12.56 8.47
CA LEU A 117 -0.35 -11.24 9.05
C LEU A 117 0.00 -11.40 10.53
N VAL A 118 1.21 -10.98 10.91
CA VAL A 118 1.73 -11.03 12.30
C VAL A 118 1.50 -9.68 12.99
N GLU A 119 1.90 -8.59 12.34
CA GLU A 119 1.74 -7.23 12.86
C GLU A 119 1.01 -6.37 11.82
N PRO A 120 -0.23 -5.96 12.08
CA PRO A 120 -1.03 -5.20 11.11
C PRO A 120 -0.50 -3.79 10.87
N SER A 121 0.09 -3.15 11.90
CA SER A 121 0.66 -1.81 11.81
C SER A 121 -0.23 -0.82 11.03
N TRP A 122 0.23 -0.24 9.90
CA TRP A 122 -0.54 0.72 9.10
C TRP A 122 -1.88 0.16 8.55
N LEU A 123 -2.01 -1.16 8.41
CA LEU A 123 -3.26 -1.80 7.96
C LEU A 123 -4.40 -1.59 8.96
N SER A 124 -4.08 -1.44 10.26
CA SER A 124 -5.08 -1.19 11.31
C SER A 124 -5.87 0.10 11.07
N VAL A 125 -5.24 1.13 10.48
CA VAL A 125 -5.90 2.40 10.12
C VAL A 125 -7.05 2.20 9.13
N TYR A 126 -7.03 1.09 8.39
CA TYR A 126 -8.06 0.70 7.41
C TYR A 126 -9.00 -0.39 7.93
N GLY A 127 -8.94 -0.70 9.22
CA GLY A 127 -9.75 -1.78 9.82
C GLY A 127 -9.33 -3.19 9.38
N LYS A 128 -8.06 -3.36 8.98
CA LYS A 128 -7.52 -4.65 8.51
C LYS A 128 -6.63 -5.28 9.59
N ASP A 129 -7.22 -5.60 10.73
CA ASP A 129 -6.47 -6.06 11.92
C ASP A 129 -6.16 -7.56 11.95
N GLY A 130 -6.49 -8.32 10.93
CA GLY A 130 -6.16 -9.75 10.96
C GLY A 130 -6.81 -10.64 9.90
N ALA A 131 -7.99 -10.29 9.40
CA ALA A 131 -8.73 -11.12 8.44
C ALA A 131 -8.75 -10.51 7.04
N SER A 132 -7.58 -10.14 6.49
CA SER A 132 -7.55 -9.64 5.11
C SER A 132 -7.57 -10.82 4.13
N LYS A 133 -8.15 -10.60 2.94
CA LYS A 133 -8.07 -11.54 1.80
C LYS A 133 -6.61 -11.86 1.38
N GLU A 134 -5.64 -11.13 1.94
CA GLU A 134 -4.21 -11.32 1.73
C GLU A 134 -3.60 -12.37 2.67
N ASN A 135 -4.33 -12.83 3.69
CA ASN A 135 -3.89 -13.94 4.51
C ASN A 135 -4.11 -15.24 3.74
N LEU A 136 -3.07 -15.73 3.11
CA LEU A 136 -3.04 -17.10 2.60
C LEU A 136 -3.02 -18.06 3.80
N VAL A 137 -3.65 -19.21 3.62
CA VAL A 137 -3.72 -20.23 4.67
C VAL A 137 -2.30 -20.60 5.13
N PRO A 138 -2.04 -20.66 6.45
CA PRO A 138 -0.78 -21.15 6.96
C PRO A 138 -0.50 -22.55 6.43
N LEU A 139 0.73 -22.78 5.98
CA LEU A 139 1.14 -24.12 5.57
C LEU A 139 1.58 -24.90 6.80
N SER A 140 0.91 -26.01 7.06
CA SER A 140 1.40 -26.99 8.04
C SER A 140 2.73 -27.59 7.58
N PRO A 141 3.65 -27.91 8.50
CA PRO A 141 4.81 -28.72 8.18
C PRO A 141 4.36 -30.01 7.47
N ALA A 142 5.16 -30.47 6.52
CA ALA A 142 4.91 -31.78 5.92
C ALA A 142 5.27 -32.88 6.95
N ASP A 143 4.42 -33.88 7.06
CA ASP A 143 4.65 -35.00 7.96
C ASP A 143 5.67 -35.98 7.36
N GLY A 144 6.45 -36.64 8.25
CA GLY A 144 7.41 -37.69 7.89
C GLY A 144 8.86 -37.17 7.78
N ASP A 145 9.80 -38.13 7.81
CA ASP A 145 11.24 -37.88 7.65
C ASP A 145 11.85 -38.91 6.66
N PRO A 146 12.15 -38.51 5.42
CA PRO A 146 11.90 -37.19 4.81
C PRO A 146 10.40 -36.92 4.60
N PRO A 147 9.99 -35.62 4.63
CA PRO A 147 8.61 -35.27 4.35
C PRO A 147 8.21 -35.72 2.94
N SER A 148 7.04 -36.31 2.80
CA SER A 148 6.55 -36.83 1.51
C SER A 148 5.19 -36.24 1.16
N ALA A 149 4.88 -36.22 -0.13
CA ALA A 149 3.59 -35.79 -0.66
C ALA A 149 3.05 -36.88 -1.61
N ILE A 150 1.74 -37.13 -1.54
CA ILE A 150 1.04 -38.09 -2.40
C ILE A 150 0.13 -37.31 -3.34
N LEU A 151 0.25 -37.55 -4.65
CA LEU A 151 -0.68 -37.03 -5.63
C LEU A 151 -2.00 -37.78 -5.54
N LEU A 152 -3.08 -37.13 -5.13
CA LEU A 152 -4.39 -37.74 -4.97
C LEU A 152 -5.19 -37.75 -6.28
N SER A 153 -5.14 -36.63 -7.04
CA SER A 153 -5.85 -36.52 -8.31
C SER A 153 -5.23 -35.43 -9.18
N THR A 154 -5.47 -35.52 -10.48
CA THR A 154 -5.17 -34.48 -11.46
C THR A 154 -6.43 -34.16 -12.23
N GLU A 155 -6.67 -32.86 -12.45
CA GLU A 155 -7.74 -32.34 -13.30
C GLU A 155 -7.12 -31.45 -14.36
N ARG A 156 -7.48 -31.67 -15.62
CA ARG A 156 -7.08 -30.83 -16.74
C ARG A 156 -8.23 -29.93 -17.13
N THR A 157 -8.04 -28.61 -17.03
CA THR A 157 -8.99 -27.60 -17.50
C THR A 157 -8.43 -26.90 -18.73
N GLU A 158 -9.30 -26.63 -19.70
CA GLU A 158 -8.96 -25.80 -20.87
C GLU A 158 -9.46 -24.38 -20.61
N GLU A 159 -8.53 -23.45 -20.60
CA GLU A 159 -8.82 -22.03 -20.39
C GLU A 159 -8.23 -21.19 -21.50
N ALA A 160 -8.87 -20.07 -21.83
CA ALA A 160 -8.37 -19.10 -22.77
C ALA A 160 -7.91 -17.85 -22.01
N THR A 161 -6.79 -17.27 -22.44
CA THR A 161 -6.36 -15.96 -21.94
C THR A 161 -7.38 -14.89 -22.33
N LYS A 162 -7.70 -14.01 -21.38
CA LYS A 162 -8.56 -12.86 -21.64
C LYS A 162 -7.72 -11.67 -22.13
N PRO A 163 -8.24 -10.85 -23.04
CA PRO A 163 -7.56 -9.62 -23.41
C PRO A 163 -7.45 -8.70 -22.18
N PRO A 164 -6.45 -7.78 -22.18
CA PRO A 164 -6.36 -6.77 -21.13
C PRO A 164 -7.68 -5.98 -21.02
N PRO A 165 -8.07 -5.54 -19.82
CA PRO A 165 -9.24 -4.70 -19.66
C PRO A 165 -9.04 -3.38 -20.40
N ARG A 166 -10.14 -2.80 -20.90
CA ARG A 166 -10.09 -1.45 -21.50
C ARG A 166 -9.71 -0.43 -20.46
N TYR A 167 -9.05 0.63 -20.89
CA TYR A 167 -8.71 1.74 -20.01
C TYR A 167 -9.98 2.42 -19.48
N THR A 168 -9.97 2.74 -18.21
CA THR A 168 -10.83 3.75 -17.58
C THR A 168 -10.10 5.10 -17.65
N GLU A 169 -10.77 6.21 -17.36
CA GLU A 169 -10.11 7.53 -17.28
C GLU A 169 -8.89 7.50 -16.34
N ALA A 170 -9.06 6.92 -15.14
CA ALA A 170 -7.98 6.83 -14.16
C ALA A 170 -6.80 5.97 -14.63
N THR A 171 -7.07 4.81 -15.24
CA THR A 171 -6.00 3.93 -15.73
C THR A 171 -5.34 4.47 -16.99
N LEU A 172 -6.05 5.24 -17.82
CA LEU A 172 -5.48 5.92 -18.96
C LEU A 172 -4.51 7.02 -18.52
N LEU A 173 -4.93 7.86 -17.57
CA LEU A 173 -4.06 8.89 -17.01
C LEU A 173 -2.78 8.30 -16.38
N ALA A 174 -2.92 7.22 -15.62
CA ALA A 174 -1.77 6.51 -15.06
C ALA A 174 -0.85 5.91 -16.14
N ALA A 175 -1.40 5.41 -17.25
CA ALA A 175 -0.62 4.91 -18.37
C ALA A 175 0.10 6.05 -19.12
N MET A 176 -0.54 7.20 -19.25
CA MET A 176 0.09 8.40 -19.84
C MET A 176 1.23 8.93 -18.97
N GLU A 177 1.04 9.00 -17.64
CA GLU A 177 2.08 9.37 -16.67
C GLU A 177 3.30 8.42 -16.73
N GLY A 178 3.04 7.14 -16.99
CA GLY A 178 4.07 6.10 -17.10
C GLY A 178 4.51 5.77 -18.52
N ALA A 179 4.17 6.58 -19.52
CA ALA A 179 4.35 6.24 -20.94
C ALA A 179 5.80 5.94 -21.32
N GLY A 180 6.77 6.65 -20.75
CA GLY A 180 8.19 6.37 -20.96
C GLY A 180 8.65 4.97 -20.57
N ARG A 181 7.90 4.26 -19.69
CA ARG A 181 8.19 2.86 -19.31
C ARG A 181 7.71 1.84 -20.34
N LEU A 182 6.86 2.26 -21.28
CA LEU A 182 6.29 1.41 -22.34
C LEU A 182 7.10 1.47 -23.62
N VAL A 183 8.12 2.34 -23.67
CA VAL A 183 8.98 2.56 -24.84
C VAL A 183 10.29 1.81 -24.62
N GLU A 184 10.63 0.91 -25.52
CA GLU A 184 11.86 0.09 -25.47
C GLU A 184 13.11 0.90 -25.83
N ASP A 185 12.95 2.02 -26.54
CA ASP A 185 14.04 2.91 -26.94
C ASP A 185 14.31 3.93 -25.81
N GLU A 186 15.53 3.87 -25.25
CA GLU A 186 15.95 4.70 -24.11
C GLU A 186 15.92 6.21 -24.42
N ASP A 187 16.26 6.61 -25.64
CA ASP A 187 16.27 8.01 -26.06
C ASP A 187 14.83 8.56 -26.19
N MET A 188 13.92 7.74 -26.72
CA MET A 188 12.49 8.09 -26.78
C MET A 188 11.86 8.09 -25.39
N ALA A 189 12.23 7.16 -24.51
CA ALA A 189 11.71 7.09 -23.14
C ALA A 189 12.10 8.32 -22.29
N GLN A 190 13.26 8.93 -22.56
CA GLN A 190 13.70 10.16 -21.89
C GLN A 190 13.02 11.43 -22.42
N ALA A 191 12.50 11.38 -23.64
CA ALA A 191 11.81 12.51 -24.28
C ALA A 191 10.32 12.61 -23.92
N MET A 192 9.77 11.63 -23.25
CA MET A 192 8.37 11.53 -22.80
C MET A 192 8.22 11.83 -21.30
#